data_098d75735512b6032554d27d3474e7a6
#
_entry.id   098d75735512b6032554d27d3474e7a6
#
_cell.length_a   1.000
_cell.length_b   1.000
_cell.length_c   1.000
_cell.angle_alpha   90.00
_cell.angle_beta   90.00
_cell.angle_gamma   90.00
#
_symmetry.space_group_name_H-M   'P 1'
#
loop_
_entity.id
_entity.type
_entity.pdbx_description
1 polymer ?
#
loop_
_entity_poly.entity_id
_entity_poly.type
_entity_poly.pdbx_seq_one_letter_code
_entity_poly.pdbx_strand_id
1 'polypeptide(L)'
;AYIDGSEVKCRHFIFTSKGIDELATPEFNTKELRTTIKLSGIKPKFKESLSKLSQEGIAKAIFEHCLWLFIREGGCPDIRVIDGTNPATNLSEIYDSYMGSDNSEIATFALGEETFNVLHIKLHRSDKNNNVISYCAGNRIVNDEKIKDVVGLYDSAIQAESGSFFYKCFVTAPYLDKHVAPDRFSFLIPDKREDDGDELYSEIYFSDIRSKVLDAIRQYLAPFLR
;
A
#
# COMPACT_ATOMS: atom_id res chain seq x y z
N ALA A 1 -22.63 -2.22 9.52
CA ALA A 1 -23.15 -3.01 10.64
C ALA A 1 -22.05 -3.17 11.69
N TYR A 2 -22.42 -3.43 12.91
CA TYR A 2 -21.52 -3.65 14.05
C TYR A 2 -22.14 -4.66 15.01
N ILE A 3 -21.31 -5.24 15.87
CA ILE A 3 -21.75 -6.22 16.88
C ILE A 3 -22.02 -5.50 18.20
N ASP A 4 -23.20 -5.74 18.77
CA ASP A 4 -23.61 -5.26 20.09
C ASP A 4 -24.10 -6.47 20.90
N GLY A 5 -23.27 -6.97 21.81
CA GLY A 5 -23.51 -8.23 22.52
C GLY A 5 -23.56 -9.41 21.57
N SER A 6 -24.72 -10.06 21.46
CA SER A 6 -24.99 -11.19 20.54
C SER A 6 -25.72 -10.76 19.25
N GLU A 7 -26.02 -9.49 19.10
CA GLU A 7 -26.81 -8.97 17.98
C GLU A 7 -25.93 -8.24 16.97
N VAL A 8 -26.27 -8.34 15.69
CA VAL A 8 -25.67 -7.54 14.62
C VAL A 8 -26.59 -6.39 14.31
N LYS A 9 -26.12 -5.17 14.60
CA LYS A 9 -26.87 -3.92 14.38
C LYS A 9 -26.36 -3.16 13.18
N CYS A 10 -27.23 -2.39 12.55
CA CYS A 10 -26.91 -1.52 11.42
C CYS A 10 -27.26 -0.08 11.74
N ARG A 11 -26.32 0.83 11.45
CA ARG A 11 -26.53 2.28 11.55
C ARG A 11 -26.27 2.92 10.19
N HIS A 12 -27.08 3.87 9.80
CA HIS A 12 -26.92 4.66 8.58
C HIS A 12 -26.53 6.10 8.93
N PHE A 13 -25.60 6.66 8.19
CA PHE A 13 -25.21 8.07 8.33
C PHE A 13 -24.70 8.60 6.98
N ILE A 14 -24.71 9.90 6.81
CA ILE A 14 -24.18 10.60 5.63
C ILE A 14 -23.00 11.46 6.06
N PHE A 15 -21.88 11.34 5.34
CA PHE A 15 -20.77 12.27 5.45
C PHE A 15 -20.99 13.44 4.51
N THR A 16 -20.94 14.64 5.04
CA THR A 16 -21.01 15.90 4.29
C THR A 16 -19.76 16.73 4.55
N SER A 17 -19.58 17.81 3.80
CA SER A 17 -18.51 18.78 4.05
C SER A 17 -18.63 19.49 5.44
N LYS A 18 -19.79 19.36 6.11
CA LYS A 18 -20.06 19.92 7.43
C LYS A 18 -19.87 18.90 8.56
N GLY A 19 -19.60 17.63 8.24
CA GLY A 19 -19.45 16.55 9.19
C GLY A 19 -20.38 15.37 8.92
N ILE A 20 -20.70 14.64 9.98
CA ILE A 20 -21.58 13.48 9.95
C ILE A 20 -23.00 13.93 10.26
N ASP A 21 -23.91 13.67 9.31
CA ASP A 21 -25.35 13.79 9.55
C ASP A 21 -25.88 12.38 9.83
N GLU A 22 -26.30 12.15 11.09
CA GLU A 22 -27.00 10.94 11.44
C GLU A 22 -28.40 10.96 10.81
N LEU A 23 -28.67 10.00 9.93
CA LEU A 23 -30.02 9.79 9.47
C LEU A 23 -30.87 9.36 10.68
N ALA A 24 -32.04 9.96 10.84
CA ALA A 24 -32.99 9.63 11.91
C ALA A 24 -33.64 8.22 11.71
N THR A 25 -32.93 7.30 11.07
CA THR A 25 -33.33 5.91 10.94
C THR A 25 -32.89 5.14 12.18
N PRO A 26 -33.83 4.49 12.88
CA PRO A 26 -33.48 3.70 14.05
C PRO A 26 -32.47 2.61 13.67
N GLU A 27 -31.59 2.28 14.61
CA GLU A 27 -30.78 1.08 14.50
C GLU A 27 -31.69 -0.12 14.31
N PHE A 28 -31.35 -1.01 13.40
CA PHE A 28 -32.10 -2.23 13.17
C PHE A 28 -31.17 -3.45 13.19
N ASN A 29 -31.70 -4.56 13.64
CA ASN A 29 -30.98 -5.82 13.64
C ASN A 29 -30.83 -6.31 12.20
N THR A 30 -29.65 -6.80 11.87
CA THR A 30 -29.34 -7.43 10.59
C THR A 30 -28.73 -8.80 10.82
N LYS A 31 -28.81 -9.67 9.83
CA LYS A 31 -28.16 -11.00 9.87
C LYS A 31 -26.74 -10.97 9.30
N GLU A 32 -26.35 -9.88 8.65
CA GLU A 32 -25.09 -9.77 7.95
C GLU A 32 -24.21 -8.68 8.55
N LEU A 33 -22.97 -9.03 8.88
CA LEU A 33 -21.93 -8.08 9.23
C LEU A 33 -21.41 -7.43 7.92
N ARG A 34 -22.02 -6.33 7.50
CA ARG A 34 -21.72 -5.67 6.22
C ARG A 34 -21.57 -4.17 6.39
N THR A 35 -20.55 -3.60 5.75
CA THR A 35 -20.39 -2.16 5.57
C THR A 35 -20.65 -1.82 4.11
N THR A 36 -21.55 -0.86 3.86
CA THR A 36 -21.82 -0.33 2.52
C THR A 36 -21.50 1.15 2.50
N ILE A 37 -20.65 1.57 1.57
CA ILE A 37 -20.32 2.99 1.34
C ILE A 37 -20.86 3.36 -0.04
N LYS A 38 -21.75 4.37 -0.09
CA LYS A 38 -22.27 4.93 -1.32
C LYS A 38 -21.68 6.32 -1.55
N LEU A 39 -20.91 6.48 -2.61
CA LEU A 39 -20.40 7.78 -3.03
C LEU A 39 -21.33 8.36 -4.08
N SER A 40 -21.78 9.62 -3.89
CA SER A 40 -22.66 10.33 -4.80
C SER A 40 -22.21 11.79 -4.96
N GLY A 41 -22.76 12.49 -5.95
CA GLY A 41 -22.45 13.89 -6.16
C GLY A 41 -21.01 14.13 -6.64
N ILE A 42 -20.50 13.27 -7.51
CA ILE A 42 -19.14 13.42 -8.08
C ILE A 42 -18.99 14.81 -8.70
N LYS A 43 -17.99 15.55 -8.25
CA LYS A 43 -17.72 16.91 -8.75
C LYS A 43 -17.46 16.89 -10.26
N PRO A 44 -17.98 17.90 -11.02
CA PRO A 44 -17.85 17.92 -12.48
C PRO A 44 -16.45 17.71 -13.02
N LYS A 45 -15.43 18.28 -12.36
CA LYS A 45 -14.01 18.16 -12.74
C LYS A 45 -13.47 16.72 -12.76
N PHE A 46 -14.11 15.78 -12.05
CA PHE A 46 -13.69 14.37 -12.02
C PHE A 46 -14.57 13.47 -12.92
N LYS A 47 -15.71 13.96 -13.40
CA LYS A 47 -16.63 13.16 -14.21
C LYS A 47 -16.00 12.66 -15.50
N GLU A 48 -15.27 13.54 -16.18
CA GLU A 48 -14.63 13.21 -17.46
C GLU A 48 -13.53 12.15 -17.26
N SER A 49 -12.71 12.27 -16.21
CA SER A 49 -11.69 11.27 -15.90
C SER A 49 -12.28 9.92 -15.55
N LEU A 50 -13.36 9.91 -14.77
CA LEU A 50 -14.06 8.68 -14.37
C LEU A 50 -14.76 8.00 -15.53
N SER A 51 -15.35 8.75 -16.47
CA SER A 51 -16.02 8.18 -17.64
C SER A 51 -15.07 7.49 -18.63
N LYS A 52 -13.77 7.78 -18.55
CA LYS A 52 -12.72 7.14 -19.36
C LYS A 52 -12.16 5.86 -18.74
N LEU A 53 -12.49 5.58 -17.46
CA LEU A 53 -11.99 4.40 -16.76
C LEU A 53 -12.87 3.18 -17.10
N SER A 54 -12.24 2.13 -17.61
CA SER A 54 -12.86 0.81 -17.72
C SER A 54 -12.91 0.12 -16.35
N GLN A 55 -13.78 -0.87 -16.21
CA GLN A 55 -13.82 -1.74 -15.03
C GLN A 55 -12.45 -2.34 -14.73
N GLU A 56 -11.75 -2.85 -15.76
CA GLU A 56 -10.41 -3.41 -15.63
C GLU A 56 -9.38 -2.35 -15.17
N GLY A 57 -9.44 -1.13 -15.72
CA GLY A 57 -8.58 -0.02 -15.29
C GLY A 57 -8.79 0.36 -13.83
N ILE A 58 -10.04 0.37 -13.36
CA ILE A 58 -10.37 0.59 -11.94
C ILE A 58 -9.82 -0.56 -11.09
N ALA A 59 -10.03 -1.81 -11.51
CA ALA A 59 -9.55 -2.99 -10.79
C ALA A 59 -8.01 -2.99 -10.66
N LYS A 60 -7.28 -2.66 -11.72
CA LYS A 60 -5.82 -2.52 -11.71
C LYS A 60 -5.36 -1.41 -10.76
N ALA A 61 -6.01 -0.25 -10.78
CA ALA A 61 -5.67 0.86 -9.88
C ALA A 61 -5.90 0.50 -8.42
N ILE A 62 -7.00 -0.20 -8.10
CA ILE A 62 -7.27 -0.72 -6.76
C ILE A 62 -6.22 -1.77 -6.38
N PHE A 63 -5.91 -2.70 -7.26
CA PHE A 63 -4.91 -3.73 -7.04
C PHE A 63 -3.53 -3.13 -6.69
N GLU A 64 -3.03 -2.19 -7.49
CA GLU A 64 -1.75 -1.53 -7.22
C GLU A 64 -1.73 -0.79 -5.87
N HIS A 65 -2.86 -0.17 -5.50
CA HIS A 65 -2.99 0.49 -4.20
C HIS A 65 -3.07 -0.50 -3.05
N CYS A 66 -3.72 -1.63 -3.25
CA CYS A 66 -3.95 -2.67 -2.27
C CYS A 66 -2.91 -3.82 -2.34
N LEU A 67 -1.88 -3.72 -3.17
CA LEU A 67 -0.91 -4.80 -3.41
C LEU A 67 -0.34 -5.37 -2.10
N TRP A 68 -0.11 -4.52 -1.10
CA TRP A 68 0.34 -4.97 0.22
C TRP A 68 -0.62 -5.98 0.88
N LEU A 69 -1.94 -5.85 0.69
CA LEU A 69 -2.92 -6.78 1.25
C LEU A 69 -2.81 -8.20 0.66
N PHE A 70 -2.31 -8.32 -0.58
CA PHE A 70 -2.14 -9.61 -1.25
C PHE A 70 -0.89 -10.36 -0.80
N ILE A 71 0.09 -9.63 -0.26
CA ILE A 71 1.44 -10.14 -0.02
C ILE A 71 1.70 -10.39 1.47
N ARG A 72 1.02 -9.62 2.35
CA ARG A 72 1.17 -9.74 3.80
C ARG A 72 0.70 -11.10 4.32
N GLU A 73 1.24 -11.50 5.45
CA GLU A 73 0.70 -12.66 6.20
C GLU A 73 -0.76 -12.42 6.59
N GLY A 74 -1.57 -13.48 6.57
CA GLY A 74 -3.00 -13.44 6.91
C GLY A 74 -3.95 -13.45 5.72
N GLY A 75 -3.42 -13.46 4.49
CA GLY A 75 -4.21 -13.58 3.26
C GLY A 75 -4.88 -12.28 2.82
N CYS A 76 -5.31 -12.27 1.58
CA CYS A 76 -6.03 -11.17 0.97
C CYS A 76 -7.55 -11.37 1.10
N PRO A 77 -8.34 -10.32 1.38
CA PRO A 77 -9.78 -10.38 1.22
C PRO A 77 -10.16 -10.58 -0.25
N ASP A 78 -11.30 -11.24 -0.49
CA ASP A 78 -11.89 -11.31 -1.84
C ASP A 78 -12.36 -9.91 -2.28
N ILE A 79 -11.66 -9.33 -3.25
CA ILE A 79 -11.97 -7.99 -3.77
C ILE A 79 -12.40 -8.13 -5.22
N ARG A 80 -13.60 -7.66 -5.53
CA ARG A 80 -14.19 -7.70 -6.87
C ARG A 80 -14.67 -6.33 -7.30
N VAL A 81 -14.38 -5.98 -8.54
CA VAL A 81 -14.89 -4.76 -9.18
C VAL A 81 -16.03 -5.16 -10.14
N ILE A 82 -17.18 -4.51 -10.02
CA ILE A 82 -18.39 -4.82 -10.77
C ILE A 82 -18.95 -3.51 -11.31
N ASP A 83 -19.16 -3.40 -12.60
CA ASP A 83 -19.80 -2.23 -13.25
C ASP A 83 -21.28 -2.46 -13.61
N GLY A 84 -21.81 -3.65 -13.36
CA GLY A 84 -23.18 -4.03 -13.63
C GLY A 84 -23.44 -4.52 -15.06
N THR A 85 -22.51 -4.36 -15.99
CA THR A 85 -22.65 -4.77 -17.40
C THR A 85 -21.72 -5.91 -17.80
N ASN A 86 -20.57 -5.98 -17.18
CA ASN A 86 -19.53 -6.99 -17.44
C ASN A 86 -19.43 -8.00 -16.28
N PRO A 87 -18.83 -9.17 -16.52
CA PRO A 87 -18.45 -10.08 -15.42
C PRO A 87 -17.57 -9.36 -14.39
N ALA A 88 -17.71 -9.72 -13.13
CA ALA A 88 -16.89 -9.15 -12.06
C ALA A 88 -15.40 -9.39 -12.33
N THR A 89 -14.56 -8.36 -12.17
CA THR A 89 -13.11 -8.49 -12.21
C THR A 89 -12.60 -8.80 -10.81
N ASN A 90 -11.99 -9.97 -10.62
CA ASN A 90 -11.41 -10.38 -9.35
C ASN A 90 -9.95 -9.91 -9.27
N LEU A 91 -9.59 -9.21 -8.19
CA LEU A 91 -8.23 -8.71 -8.02
C LEU A 91 -7.21 -9.83 -7.81
N SER A 92 -7.62 -11.00 -7.32
CA SER A 92 -6.71 -12.16 -7.19
C SER A 92 -6.22 -12.64 -8.56
N GLU A 93 -7.04 -12.60 -9.61
CA GLU A 93 -6.63 -12.97 -10.96
C GLU A 93 -5.61 -11.96 -11.54
N ILE A 94 -5.78 -10.68 -11.18
CA ILE A 94 -4.79 -9.65 -11.52
C ILE A 94 -3.47 -9.93 -10.81
N TYR A 95 -3.51 -10.25 -9.50
CA TYR A 95 -2.34 -10.61 -8.71
C TYR A 95 -1.54 -11.74 -9.38
N ASP A 96 -2.20 -12.84 -9.71
CA ASP A 96 -1.56 -14.00 -10.34
C ASP A 96 -0.89 -13.64 -11.68
N SER A 97 -1.52 -12.73 -12.44
CA SER A 97 -0.98 -12.26 -13.73
C SER A 97 0.23 -11.33 -13.61
N TYR A 98 0.33 -10.58 -12.49
CA TYR A 98 1.40 -9.61 -12.25
C TYR A 98 2.61 -10.22 -11.56
N MET A 99 2.37 -11.19 -10.67
CA MET A 99 3.42 -11.74 -9.82
C MET A 99 4.17 -12.93 -10.43
N GLY A 100 3.54 -13.76 -11.26
CA GLY A 100 4.14 -15.02 -11.69
C GLY A 100 4.42 -15.98 -10.51
N SER A 101 5.27 -16.99 -10.70
CA SER A 101 5.43 -18.09 -9.74
C SER A 101 6.53 -17.92 -8.68
N ASP A 102 7.42 -16.88 -8.77
CA ASP A 102 8.67 -16.94 -7.98
C ASP A 102 9.14 -15.54 -7.55
N ASN A 103 8.47 -14.89 -6.53
CA ASN A 103 8.54 -13.46 -6.62
C ASN A 103 8.65 -12.62 -5.37
N SER A 104 8.75 -13.20 -4.18
CA SER A 104 8.96 -12.43 -2.97
C SER A 104 10.08 -13.01 -2.10
N GLU A 105 10.94 -12.12 -1.59
CA GLU A 105 12.00 -12.44 -0.65
C GLU A 105 11.98 -11.39 0.47
N ILE A 106 12.21 -11.82 1.71
CA ILE A 106 12.26 -10.92 2.87
C ILE A 106 13.70 -10.79 3.33
N ALA A 107 14.20 -9.56 3.34
CA ALA A 107 15.43 -9.18 4.03
C ALA A 107 15.08 -8.44 5.32
N THR A 108 15.97 -8.53 6.30
CA THR A 108 15.81 -7.82 7.58
C THR A 108 17.08 -7.05 7.91
N PHE A 109 16.92 -5.90 8.57
CA PHE A 109 18.02 -5.14 9.14
C PHE A 109 17.63 -4.54 10.49
N ALA A 110 18.62 -4.23 11.31
CA ALA A 110 18.41 -3.56 12.59
C ALA A 110 18.95 -2.13 12.55
N LEU A 111 18.26 -1.22 13.24
CA LEU A 111 18.74 0.11 13.62
C LEU A 111 18.48 0.29 15.13
N GLY A 112 19.54 0.38 15.90
CA GLY A 112 19.43 0.30 17.36
C GLY A 112 18.77 -1.03 17.78
N GLU A 113 17.71 -0.94 18.57
CA GLU A 113 16.94 -2.10 19.05
C GLU A 113 15.77 -2.46 18.11
N GLU A 114 15.49 -1.65 17.08
CA GLU A 114 14.36 -1.83 16.20
C GLU A 114 14.73 -2.66 14.96
N THR A 115 13.86 -3.60 14.60
CA THR A 115 14.02 -4.47 13.43
C THR A 115 13.07 -4.05 12.32
N PHE A 116 13.62 -3.94 11.11
CA PHE A 116 12.91 -3.59 9.89
C PHE A 116 12.91 -4.78 8.92
N ASN A 117 11.78 -5.00 8.28
CA ASN A 117 11.63 -5.99 7.22
C ASN A 117 11.52 -5.27 5.87
N VAL A 118 12.22 -5.79 4.87
CA VAL A 118 12.14 -5.36 3.48
C VAL A 118 11.65 -6.53 2.64
N LEU A 119 10.42 -6.48 2.21
CA LEU A 119 9.85 -7.49 1.31
C LEU A 119 10.12 -7.07 -0.13
N HIS A 120 10.98 -7.80 -0.81
CA HIS A 120 11.35 -7.60 -2.21
C HIS A 120 10.37 -8.29 -3.15
N ILE A 121 9.95 -7.60 -4.21
CA ILE A 121 8.97 -8.10 -5.18
C ILE A 121 9.38 -7.77 -6.61
N LYS A 122 9.19 -8.73 -7.49
CA LYS A 122 9.32 -8.59 -8.94
C LYS A 122 7.91 -8.53 -9.54
N LEU A 123 7.60 -7.44 -10.22
CA LEU A 123 6.35 -7.27 -10.95
C LEU A 123 6.62 -7.45 -12.44
N HIS A 124 6.15 -8.55 -13.02
CA HIS A 124 6.31 -8.82 -14.46
C HIS A 124 5.43 -7.91 -15.32
N ARG A 125 4.42 -7.28 -14.71
CA ARG A 125 3.59 -6.22 -15.31
C ARG A 125 3.42 -5.10 -14.30
N SER A 126 3.45 -3.86 -14.76
CA SER A 126 3.13 -2.68 -13.95
C SER A 126 2.64 -1.57 -14.87
N ASP A 127 1.52 -0.98 -14.54
CA ASP A 127 0.98 0.15 -15.32
C ASP A 127 1.75 1.46 -15.02
N LYS A 128 2.46 1.53 -13.90
CA LYS A 128 3.24 2.72 -13.50
C LYS A 128 4.67 2.75 -14.01
N ASN A 129 5.17 1.62 -14.55
CA ASN A 129 6.51 1.50 -15.15
C ASN A 129 7.62 2.15 -14.32
N ASN A 130 7.66 1.93 -13.01
CA ASN A 130 8.68 2.48 -12.14
C ASN A 130 9.07 1.51 -11.01
N ASN A 131 10.32 1.65 -10.56
CA ASN A 131 10.84 0.93 -9.41
C ASN A 131 10.60 1.75 -8.14
N VAL A 132 10.01 1.17 -7.09
CA VAL A 132 9.45 1.91 -5.94
C VAL A 132 9.77 1.24 -4.62
N ILE A 133 10.09 2.05 -3.61
CA ILE A 133 10.07 1.71 -2.20
C ILE A 133 8.73 2.16 -1.61
N SER A 134 8.01 1.27 -0.96
CA SER A 134 6.77 1.56 -0.25
C SER A 134 6.97 1.38 1.25
N TYR A 135 6.90 2.47 2.01
CA TYR A 135 6.96 2.43 3.47
C TYR A 135 5.55 2.22 4.03
N CYS A 136 5.40 1.19 4.87
CA CYS A 136 4.09 0.73 5.35
C CYS A 136 3.97 0.89 6.86
N ALA A 137 2.77 1.25 7.31
CA ALA A 137 2.36 1.21 8.70
C ALA A 137 0.88 0.84 8.85
N GLY A 138 0.53 0.08 9.88
CA GLY A 138 -0.83 -0.32 10.16
C GLY A 138 -1.50 -1.05 9.00
N ASN A 139 -0.77 -1.95 8.34
CA ASN A 139 -1.21 -2.75 7.21
C ASN A 139 -1.55 -1.96 5.93
N ARG A 140 -0.97 -0.80 5.72
CA ARG A 140 -1.15 -0.02 4.49
C ARG A 140 0.10 0.76 4.11
N ILE A 141 0.19 1.13 2.84
CA ILE A 141 1.23 2.02 2.34
C ILE A 141 0.94 3.43 2.88
N VAL A 142 1.96 4.05 3.46
CA VAL A 142 1.95 5.44 3.95
C VAL A 142 2.63 6.35 2.93
N ASN A 143 3.82 5.95 2.45
CA ASN A 143 4.60 6.72 1.50
C ASN A 143 5.25 5.82 0.46
N ASP A 144 5.24 6.28 -0.79
CA ASP A 144 5.92 5.66 -1.93
C ASP A 144 7.09 6.54 -2.38
N GLU A 145 8.26 5.95 -2.58
CA GLU A 145 9.46 6.64 -3.07
C GLU A 145 9.99 5.95 -4.33
N LYS A 146 10.24 6.72 -5.39
CA LYS A 146 10.93 6.23 -6.58
C LYS A 146 12.40 5.98 -6.29
N ILE A 147 12.90 4.83 -6.72
CA ILE A 147 14.31 4.48 -6.53
C ILE A 147 15.15 5.21 -7.56
N LYS A 148 15.90 6.23 -7.11
CA LYS A 148 16.78 7.04 -7.96
C LYS A 148 18.27 6.78 -7.69
N ASP A 149 18.60 6.28 -6.51
CA ASP A 149 19.97 6.24 -5.98
C ASP A 149 20.63 4.86 -6.14
N VAL A 150 20.03 3.97 -6.90
CA VAL A 150 20.62 2.68 -7.28
C VAL A 150 20.92 2.70 -8.75
N VAL A 151 22.21 2.64 -9.10
CA VAL A 151 22.67 2.61 -10.50
C VAL A 151 22.04 1.41 -11.21
N GLY A 152 21.45 1.63 -12.37
CA GLY A 152 20.75 0.60 -13.15
C GLY A 152 19.25 0.49 -12.87
N LEU A 153 18.73 1.15 -11.81
CA LEU A 153 17.31 1.20 -11.48
C LEU A 153 16.65 2.52 -11.93
N TYR A 154 16.83 2.88 -13.17
CA TYR A 154 16.07 4.00 -13.74
C TYR A 154 14.60 3.59 -13.91
N ASP A 155 13.74 4.50 -14.38
CA ASP A 155 12.31 4.25 -14.69
C ASP A 155 12.13 3.24 -15.85
N SER A 156 12.89 2.14 -15.83
CA SER A 156 12.91 1.07 -16.82
C SER A 156 12.81 -0.30 -16.15
N ALA A 157 12.28 -1.27 -16.90
CA ALA A 157 12.24 -2.65 -16.44
C ALA A 157 13.66 -3.24 -16.33
N ILE A 158 13.90 -4.01 -15.28
CA ILE A 158 15.13 -4.75 -15.06
C ILE A 158 15.11 -6.01 -15.92
N GLN A 159 16.20 -6.29 -16.60
CA GLN A 159 16.33 -7.47 -17.43
C GLN A 159 16.82 -8.67 -16.61
N ALA A 160 16.14 -9.80 -16.74
CA ALA A 160 16.53 -11.08 -16.16
C ALA A 160 16.43 -12.19 -17.21
N GLU A 161 17.02 -13.35 -16.96
CA GLU A 161 16.95 -14.50 -17.87
C GLU A 161 15.51 -14.98 -18.10
N SER A 162 14.66 -14.85 -17.07
CA SER A 162 13.23 -15.21 -17.11
C SER A 162 12.32 -14.13 -17.74
N GLY A 163 12.88 -13.01 -18.19
CA GLY A 163 12.13 -11.87 -18.73
C GLY A 163 12.38 -10.59 -17.93
N SER A 164 11.70 -9.51 -18.32
CA SER A 164 11.83 -8.23 -17.64
C SER A 164 10.83 -8.08 -16.50
N PHE A 165 11.21 -7.32 -15.46
CA PHE A 165 10.34 -6.99 -14.33
C PHE A 165 10.57 -5.56 -13.83
N PHE A 166 9.56 -4.99 -13.17
CA PHE A 166 9.70 -3.81 -12.33
C PHE A 166 9.90 -4.25 -10.88
N TYR A 167 10.75 -3.53 -10.18
CA TYR A 167 11.04 -3.84 -8.80
C TYR A 167 10.19 -2.98 -7.85
N LYS A 168 9.60 -3.63 -6.86
CA LYS A 168 8.94 -2.97 -5.75
C LYS A 168 9.37 -3.60 -4.43
N CYS A 169 9.56 -2.79 -3.38
CA CYS A 169 9.71 -3.34 -2.05
C CYS A 169 8.77 -2.68 -1.06
N PHE A 170 8.43 -3.43 -0.01
CA PHE A 170 7.63 -2.94 1.11
C PHE A 170 8.47 -2.99 2.37
N VAL A 171 8.56 -1.84 3.03
CA VAL A 171 9.30 -1.70 4.28
C VAL A 171 8.31 -1.66 5.42
N THR A 172 8.46 -2.56 6.38
CA THR A 172 7.60 -2.67 7.57
C THR A 172 8.42 -2.77 8.83
N ALA A 173 7.93 -2.18 9.91
CA ALA A 173 8.51 -2.30 11.24
C ALA A 173 7.50 -1.89 12.30
N PRO A 174 7.53 -2.47 13.52
CA PRO A 174 6.78 -1.93 14.66
C PRO A 174 7.11 -0.46 14.96
N TYR A 175 8.34 -0.05 14.66
CA TYR A 175 8.76 1.35 14.76
C TYR A 175 7.96 2.27 13.82
N LEU A 176 7.79 1.89 12.55
CA LEU A 176 6.98 2.64 11.59
C LEU A 176 5.51 2.73 12.02
N ASP A 177 4.97 1.65 12.57
CA ASP A 177 3.58 1.61 13.07
C ASP A 177 3.34 2.62 14.19
N LYS A 178 4.33 2.80 15.08
CA LYS A 178 4.29 3.75 16.20
C LYS A 178 4.47 5.21 15.79
N HIS A 179 5.20 5.45 14.68
CA HIS A 179 5.59 6.80 14.25
C HIS A 179 4.84 7.29 12.99
N VAL A 180 3.76 6.65 12.61
CA VAL A 180 2.90 7.15 11.53
C VAL A 180 2.08 8.35 12.00
N ALA A 181 1.98 9.39 11.18
CA ALA A 181 1.16 10.56 11.47
C ALA A 181 -0.34 10.18 11.55
N PRO A 182 -1.17 10.92 12.33
CA PRO A 182 -2.60 10.63 12.49
C PRO A 182 -3.38 10.59 11.16
N ASP A 183 -3.00 11.40 10.18
CA ASP A 183 -3.58 11.42 8.84
C ASP A 183 -3.12 10.23 7.98
N ARG A 184 -2.03 9.54 8.42
CA ARG A 184 -1.41 8.39 7.78
C ARG A 184 -0.90 8.65 6.36
N PHE A 185 -0.47 9.86 6.06
CA PHE A 185 0.21 10.22 4.80
C PHE A 185 1.70 10.48 4.97
N SER A 186 2.20 10.48 6.21
CA SER A 186 3.61 10.72 6.53
C SER A 186 4.02 9.99 7.81
N PHE A 187 5.31 10.02 8.09
CA PHE A 187 5.87 9.53 9.35
C PHE A 187 6.35 10.71 10.20
N LEU A 188 6.18 10.60 11.52
CA LEU A 188 6.70 11.53 12.54
C LEU A 188 8.13 11.12 12.93
N ILE A 189 8.97 10.82 11.92
CA ILE A 189 10.36 10.45 12.08
C ILE A 189 11.19 11.59 11.49
N PRO A 190 12.15 12.17 12.22
CA PRO A 190 13.02 13.21 11.68
C PRO A 190 13.79 12.71 10.44
N ASP A 191 13.93 13.57 9.42
CA ASP A 191 14.57 13.16 8.16
C ASP A 191 16.07 12.98 8.33
N LYS A 192 16.72 13.93 9.01
CA LYS A 192 18.19 13.93 9.25
C LYS A 192 18.49 14.42 10.66
N ARG A 193 19.66 14.06 11.14
CA ARG A 193 20.23 14.64 12.36
C ARG A 193 20.46 16.13 12.15
N GLU A 194 19.87 16.96 12.99
CA GLU A 194 20.27 18.36 13.09
C GLU A 194 21.58 18.44 13.87
N ASP A 195 22.53 19.25 13.39
CA ASP A 195 23.91 19.36 13.93
C ASP A 195 23.99 20.05 15.32
N ASP A 196 22.93 20.04 16.09
CA ASP A 196 22.86 20.59 17.44
C ASP A 196 23.24 19.53 18.49
N GLY A 197 24.53 19.26 18.58
CA GLY A 197 25.34 18.86 19.73
C GLY A 197 24.83 17.98 20.88
N ASP A 198 23.62 17.50 20.89
CA ASP A 198 23.04 16.71 21.99
C ASP A 198 23.10 15.20 21.67
N GLU A 199 24.19 14.56 22.09
CA GLU A 199 24.49 13.13 21.87
C GLU A 199 23.61 12.15 22.69
N LEU A 200 22.57 12.63 23.40
CA LEU A 200 21.91 11.84 24.47
C LEU A 200 20.76 10.94 24.01
N TYR A 201 20.33 11.00 22.74
CA TYR A 201 19.25 10.13 22.27
C TYR A 201 19.65 9.41 20.98
N SER A 202 19.65 8.08 21.02
CA SER A 202 19.77 7.22 19.84
C SER A 202 18.48 7.25 19.02
N GLU A 203 18.16 8.41 18.47
CA GLU A 203 16.98 8.58 17.64
C GLU A 203 17.24 7.99 16.24
N ILE A 204 16.29 7.22 15.73
CA ILE A 204 16.36 6.68 14.36
C ILE A 204 15.87 7.77 13.42
N TYR A 205 16.70 8.13 12.44
CA TYR A 205 16.35 9.08 11.39
C TYR A 205 15.82 8.37 10.16
N PHE A 206 14.92 9.02 9.42
CA PHE A 206 14.37 8.44 8.21
C PHE A 206 15.44 8.20 7.13
N SER A 207 16.47 9.04 7.07
CA SER A 207 17.66 8.86 6.23
C SER A 207 18.41 7.57 6.53
N ASP A 208 18.50 7.15 7.81
CA ASP A 208 19.18 5.91 8.20
C ASP A 208 18.37 4.68 7.75
N ILE A 209 17.05 4.72 7.96
CA ILE A 209 16.15 3.69 7.46
C ILE A 209 16.30 3.56 5.94
N ARG A 210 16.23 4.69 5.23
CA ARG A 210 16.37 4.77 3.78
C ARG A 210 17.70 4.20 3.29
N SER A 211 18.80 4.55 3.94
CA SER A 211 20.15 4.05 3.61
C SER A 211 20.21 2.52 3.70
N LYS A 212 19.71 1.95 4.80
CA LYS A 212 19.67 0.49 5.00
C LYS A 212 18.76 -0.22 4.01
N VAL A 213 17.63 0.38 3.68
CA VAL A 213 16.72 -0.14 2.64
C VAL A 213 17.42 -0.16 1.28
N LEU A 214 18.13 0.91 0.91
CA LEU A 214 18.89 0.97 -0.34
C LEU A 214 20.01 -0.07 -0.39
N ASP A 215 20.67 -0.36 0.74
CA ASP A 215 21.68 -1.42 0.82
C ASP A 215 21.05 -2.81 0.61
N ALA A 216 19.90 -3.07 1.24
CA ALA A 216 19.16 -4.32 1.02
C ALA A 216 18.70 -4.46 -0.45
N ILE A 217 18.26 -3.37 -1.07
CA ILE A 217 17.89 -3.35 -2.49
C ILE A 217 19.09 -3.67 -3.38
N ARG A 218 20.23 -3.04 -3.15
CA ARG A 218 21.47 -3.31 -3.92
C ARG A 218 21.89 -4.77 -3.79
N GLN A 219 21.84 -5.32 -2.58
CA GLN A 219 22.16 -6.72 -2.34
C GLN A 219 21.24 -7.67 -3.08
N TYR A 220 19.92 -7.45 -2.97
CA TYR A 220 18.91 -8.27 -3.65
C TYR A 220 19.01 -8.21 -5.17
N LEU A 221 19.25 -7.02 -5.72
CA LEU A 221 19.31 -6.80 -7.16
C LEU A 221 20.68 -7.00 -7.77
N ALA A 222 21.73 -7.26 -6.98
CA ALA A 222 23.10 -7.47 -7.46
C ALA A 222 23.22 -8.47 -8.64
N PRO A 223 22.48 -9.59 -8.68
CA PRO A 223 22.52 -10.52 -9.82
C PRO A 223 21.97 -9.94 -11.14
N PHE A 224 21.13 -8.90 -11.07
CA PHE A 224 20.41 -8.32 -12.21
C PHE A 224 21.01 -7.00 -12.69
N LEU A 225 21.77 -6.32 -11.84
CA LEU A 225 22.40 -5.03 -12.14
C LEU A 225 23.88 -5.26 -12.52
N ARG A 226 24.13 -5.54 -13.78
CA ARG A 226 25.49 -5.69 -14.36
C ARG A 226 25.83 -4.50 -15.25
#